data_0430ddcdf02e3433a401a51adc4c2e17
#
_entry.id   0430ddcdf02e3433a401a51adc4c2e17
#
_cell.length_a   1.000
_cell.length_b   1.000
_cell.length_c   1.000
_cell.angle_alpha   90.00
_cell.angle_beta   90.00
_cell.angle_gamma   90.00
#
_symmetry.space_group_name_H-M   'P 1'
#
loop_
_entity.id
_entity.type
_entity.pdbx_description
1 polymer ?
#
loop_
_entity_poly.entity_id
_entity_poly.type
_entity_poly.pdbx_seq_one_letter_code
_entity_poly.pdbx_strand_id
1 'polypeptide(L)'
;GNKWKLLILRNLLARPWRFNELRKSLDGISQKVLTDCLRSMEEDGIITRTVYAEVPPRVEYALSELGESMRPIIKSMEEFGLNYKSETADN
;
A
#
# COMPACT_ATOMS: atom_id res chain seq x y z
N GLY A 1 -2.85 -2.84 -11.27
CA GLY A 1 -3.58 -3.87 -10.77
C GLY A 1 -3.24 -4.38 -9.41
N ASN A 2 -3.46 -5.64 -9.22
CA ASN A 2 -3.34 -6.30 -7.91
C ASN A 2 -1.92 -6.27 -7.35
N LYS A 3 -0.94 -6.31 -8.23
CA LYS A 3 0.47 -6.26 -7.83
C LYS A 3 0.77 -4.98 -7.02
N TRP A 4 0.34 -3.84 -7.53
CA TRP A 4 0.60 -2.57 -6.85
C TRP A 4 -0.15 -2.47 -5.53
N LYS A 5 -1.39 -2.97 -5.49
CA LYS A 5 -2.18 -2.94 -4.26
C LYS A 5 -1.51 -3.76 -3.15
N LEU A 6 -0.98 -4.93 -3.50
CA LEU A 6 -0.26 -5.77 -2.53
C LEU A 6 1.00 -5.06 -2.00
N LEU A 7 1.75 -4.40 -2.88
CA LEU A 7 2.95 -3.67 -2.48
C LEU A 7 2.62 -2.47 -1.59
N ILE A 8 1.51 -1.78 -1.87
CA ILE A 8 1.03 -0.70 -1.01
C ILE A 8 0.69 -1.24 0.38
N LEU A 9 -0.05 -2.34 0.43
CA LEU A 9 -0.41 -2.96 1.71
C LEU A 9 0.84 -3.37 2.49
N ARG A 10 1.84 -3.91 1.82
CA ARG A 10 3.11 -4.26 2.46
C ARG A 10 3.72 -3.06 3.18
N ASN A 11 3.75 -1.91 2.51
CA ASN A 11 4.28 -0.70 3.12
C ASN A 11 3.45 -0.27 4.32
N LEU A 12 2.11 -0.34 4.19
CA LEU A 12 1.21 0.11 5.24
C LEU A 12 1.17 -0.84 6.45
N LEU A 13 1.64 -2.07 6.31
CA LEU A 13 1.81 -2.96 7.45
C LEU A 13 2.80 -2.38 8.46
N ALA A 14 3.80 -1.65 7.98
CA ALA A 14 4.86 -1.12 8.83
C ALA A 14 4.44 0.17 9.55
N ARG A 15 3.76 1.07 8.83
CA ARG A 15 3.40 2.38 9.38
C ARG A 15 2.48 3.12 8.39
N PRO A 16 1.90 4.27 8.81
CA PRO A 16 1.26 5.16 7.84
C PRO A 16 2.30 5.79 6.90
N TRP A 17 1.88 6.06 5.67
CA TRP A 17 2.74 6.66 4.64
C TRP A 17 2.04 7.81 3.96
N ARG A 18 2.82 8.82 3.55
CA ARG A 18 2.33 9.89 2.70
C ARG A 18 2.40 9.46 1.24
N PHE A 19 1.62 10.14 0.39
CA PHE A 19 1.55 9.82 -1.03
C PHE A 19 2.94 9.80 -1.69
N ASN A 20 3.72 10.85 -1.49
CA ASN A 20 5.03 10.96 -2.13
C ASN A 20 6.02 9.93 -1.58
N GLU A 21 5.88 9.57 -0.31
CA GLU A 21 6.70 8.50 0.26
C GLU A 21 6.40 7.16 -0.38
N LEU A 22 5.13 6.86 -0.57
CA LEU A 22 4.71 5.63 -1.25
C LEU A 22 5.24 5.62 -2.68
N ARG A 23 5.09 6.73 -3.38
CA ARG A 23 5.52 6.82 -4.77
C ARG A 23 7.02 6.57 -4.91
N LYS A 24 7.82 7.10 -4.00
CA LYS A 24 9.26 6.90 -4.01
C LYS A 24 9.63 5.45 -3.66
N SER A 25 8.89 4.85 -2.75
CA SER A 25 9.15 3.48 -2.31
C SER A 25 8.76 2.45 -3.36
N LEU A 26 7.74 2.74 -4.15
CA LEU A 26 7.21 1.82 -5.16
C LEU A 26 7.80 2.16 -6.52
N ASP A 27 9.00 1.65 -6.74
CA ASP A 27 9.75 1.95 -7.96
C ASP A 27 8.95 1.61 -9.22
N GLY A 28 8.85 2.58 -10.11
CA GLY A 28 8.17 2.41 -11.39
C GLY A 28 6.68 2.70 -11.38
N ILE A 29 6.08 3.00 -10.22
CA ILE A 29 4.65 3.33 -10.20
C ILE A 29 4.44 4.77 -10.68
N SER A 30 3.44 4.96 -11.54
CA SER A 30 3.06 6.31 -11.97
C SER A 30 2.15 6.95 -10.92
N GLN A 31 2.08 8.28 -10.96
CA GLN A 31 1.18 9.03 -10.07
C GLN A 31 -0.26 8.61 -10.28
N LYS A 32 -0.66 8.40 -11.56
CA LYS A 32 -2.03 8.00 -11.87
C LYS A 32 -2.36 6.63 -11.30
N VAL A 33 -1.49 5.65 -11.48
CA VAL A 33 -1.73 4.30 -10.99
C VAL A 33 -1.79 4.28 -9.46
N LEU A 34 -0.88 5.00 -8.81
CA LEU A 34 -0.90 5.07 -7.35
C LEU A 34 -2.19 5.72 -6.84
N THR A 35 -2.61 6.83 -7.45
CA THR A 35 -3.85 7.52 -7.10
C THR A 35 -5.05 6.58 -7.25
N ASP A 36 -5.12 5.86 -8.38
CA ASP A 36 -6.23 4.95 -8.65
C ASP A 36 -6.25 3.79 -7.65
N CYS A 37 -5.09 3.23 -7.34
CA CYS A 37 -4.99 2.15 -6.37
C CYS A 37 -5.43 2.59 -4.97
N LEU A 38 -4.93 3.73 -4.52
CA LEU A 38 -5.26 4.24 -3.18
C LEU A 38 -6.75 4.56 -3.07
N ARG A 39 -7.32 5.16 -4.11
CA ARG A 39 -8.75 5.47 -4.13
C ARG A 39 -9.58 4.20 -4.06
N SER A 40 -9.23 3.20 -4.85
CA SER A 40 -9.93 1.91 -4.86
C SER A 40 -9.85 1.22 -3.50
N MET A 41 -8.67 1.23 -2.87
CA MET A 41 -8.48 0.59 -1.57
C MET A 41 -9.21 1.33 -0.46
N GLU A 42 -9.30 2.65 -0.54
CA GLU A 42 -10.07 3.45 0.39
C GLU A 42 -11.57 3.16 0.24
N GLU A 43 -12.06 3.11 -0.98
CA GLU A 43 -13.45 2.76 -1.27
C GLU A 43 -13.81 1.38 -0.74
N ASP A 44 -12.88 0.43 -0.83
CA ASP A 44 -13.09 -0.92 -0.30
C ASP A 44 -12.99 -0.97 1.23
N GLY A 45 -12.62 0.13 1.86
CA GLY A 45 -12.54 0.23 3.31
C GLY A 45 -11.32 -0.43 3.93
N ILE A 46 -10.31 -0.78 3.13
CA ILE A 46 -9.10 -1.46 3.61
C ILE A 46 -8.10 -0.46 4.16
N ILE A 47 -8.07 0.75 3.60
CA ILE A 47 -7.17 1.81 4.06
C ILE A 47 -7.96 3.06 4.40
N THR A 48 -7.34 3.93 5.18
CA THR A 48 -7.87 5.24 5.50
C THR A 48 -6.97 6.32 4.89
N ARG A 49 -7.59 7.45 4.60
CA ARG A 49 -6.90 8.65 4.14
C ARG A 49 -7.20 9.75 5.13
N THR A 50 -6.19 10.25 5.81
CA THR A 50 -6.35 11.29 6.83
C THR A 50 -5.67 12.57 6.37
N VAL A 51 -6.41 13.67 6.38
CA VAL A 51 -5.90 14.99 6.04
C VAL A 51 -5.65 15.75 7.33
N TYR A 52 -4.41 16.22 7.51
CA TYR A 52 -4.04 17.01 8.66
C TYR A 52 -4.01 18.50 8.26
N ALA A 53 -4.67 19.33 9.04
CA ALA A 53 -4.76 20.77 8.80
C ALA A 53 -3.45 21.45 9.21
N GLU A 54 -2.47 21.34 8.34
CA GLU A 54 -1.15 21.95 8.50
C GLU A 54 -0.85 22.83 7.30
N VAL A 55 0.26 23.55 7.33
CA VAL A 55 0.71 24.37 6.21
C VAL A 55 2.13 23.94 5.85
N PRO A 56 2.32 23.23 4.71
CA PRO A 56 1.30 22.73 3.77
C PRO A 56 0.49 21.58 4.37
N PRO A 57 -0.71 21.30 3.83
CA PRO A 57 -1.52 20.19 4.33
C PRO A 57 -0.80 18.86 4.18
N ARG A 58 -0.97 18.00 5.16
CA ARG A 58 -0.37 16.66 5.14
C ARG A 58 -1.50 15.63 4.98
N VAL A 59 -1.28 14.68 4.07
CA VAL A 59 -2.21 13.56 3.86
C VAL A 59 -1.46 12.27 4.14
N GLU A 60 -2.03 11.42 4.98
CA GLU A 60 -1.45 10.12 5.32
C GLU A 60 -2.42 8.99 5.01
N TYR A 61 -1.86 7.89 4.52
CA TYR A 61 -2.59 6.65 4.27
C TYR A 61 -2.17 5.63 5.31
N ALA A 62 -3.14 4.87 5.83
CA ALA A 62 -2.90 3.85 6.84
C ALA A 62 -3.87 2.71 6.64
N LEU A 63 -3.60 1.55 7.24
CA LEU A 63 -4.57 0.48 7.28
C LEU A 63 -5.76 0.91 8.14
N SER A 64 -6.98 0.60 7.68
CA SER A 64 -8.19 0.78 8.47
C SER A 64 -8.28 -0.34 9.51
N GLU A 65 -9.32 -0.31 10.34
CA GLU A 65 -9.58 -1.43 11.26
C GLU A 65 -9.75 -2.73 10.49
N LEU A 66 -10.47 -2.68 9.35
CA LEU A 66 -10.61 -3.86 8.49
C LEU A 66 -9.26 -4.30 7.94
N GLY A 67 -8.46 -3.37 7.46
CA GLY A 67 -7.12 -3.68 6.96
C GLY A 67 -6.25 -4.31 8.04
N GLU A 68 -6.31 -3.79 9.26
CA GLU A 68 -5.55 -4.36 10.37
C GLU A 68 -6.01 -5.78 10.69
N SER A 69 -7.30 -6.07 10.60
CA SER A 69 -7.81 -7.42 10.84
C SER A 69 -7.34 -8.41 9.77
N MET A 70 -6.95 -7.90 8.61
CA MET A 70 -6.44 -8.72 7.51
C MET A 70 -4.91 -8.87 7.55
N ARG A 71 -4.26 -8.29 8.56
CA ARG A 71 -2.80 -8.29 8.64
C ARG A 71 -2.16 -9.68 8.47
N PRO A 72 -2.62 -10.75 9.13
CA PRO A 72 -2.02 -12.06 8.92
C PRO A 72 -2.13 -12.56 7.48
N ILE A 73 -3.24 -12.25 6.83
CA ILE A 73 -3.47 -12.65 5.43
C ILE A 73 -2.52 -11.88 4.50
N ILE A 74 -2.41 -10.57 4.72
CA ILE A 74 -1.53 -9.71 3.92
C ILE A 74 -0.08 -10.17 4.05
N LYS A 75 0.35 -10.46 5.28
CA LYS A 75 1.70 -10.95 5.53
C LYS A 75 1.96 -12.29 4.85
N SER A 76 1.00 -13.20 4.91
CA SER A 76 1.11 -14.49 4.22
C SER A 76 1.26 -14.31 2.71
N MET A 77 0.46 -13.42 2.13
CA MET A 77 0.52 -13.15 0.71
C MET A 77 1.86 -12.52 0.31
N GLU A 78 2.36 -11.61 1.14
CA GLU A 78 3.66 -10.99 0.92
C GLU A 78 4.77 -12.02 0.94
N GLU A 79 4.79 -12.87 1.96
CA GLU A 79 5.79 -13.92 2.10
C GLU A 79 5.73 -14.90 0.94
N PHE A 80 4.54 -15.33 0.54
CA PHE A 80 4.36 -16.20 -0.60
C PHE A 80 4.84 -15.54 -1.88
N GLY A 81 4.47 -14.28 -2.09
CA GLY A 81 4.87 -13.53 -3.27
C GLY A 81 6.37 -13.34 -3.37
N LEU A 82 7.02 -13.05 -2.24
CA LEU A 82 8.47 -12.90 -2.20
C LEU A 82 9.17 -14.22 -2.47
N ASN A 83 8.69 -15.30 -1.86
CA ASN A 83 9.25 -16.63 -2.08
C ASN A 83 9.08 -17.07 -3.54
N TYR A 84 7.90 -16.83 -4.09
CA TYR A 84 7.63 -17.17 -5.49
C TYR A 84 8.57 -16.39 -6.41
N LYS A 85 8.72 -15.10 -6.16
CA LYS A 85 9.63 -14.26 -6.96
C LYS A 85 11.08 -14.73 -6.82
N SER A 86 11.49 -15.08 -5.61
CA SER A 86 12.84 -15.56 -5.36
C SER A 86 13.13 -16.84 -6.14
N GLU A 87 12.16 -17.73 -6.24
CA GLU A 87 12.31 -18.99 -6.97
C GLU A 87 12.26 -18.83 -8.48
N THR A 88 11.54 -17.85 -8.99
CA THR A 88 11.31 -17.67 -10.41
C THR A 88 12.02 -16.48 -11.02
N ALA A 89 12.58 -15.59 -10.22
CA ALA A 89 13.17 -14.34 -10.69
C ALA A 89 14.39 -14.57 -11.61
N ASP A 90 15.06 -15.68 -11.45
CA ASP A 90 16.24 -16.01 -12.23
C ASP A 90 15.89 -16.68 -13.56
N ASN A 91 14.65 -16.90 -13.79
CA ASN A 91 14.16 -17.49 -15.04
C ASN A 91 13.88 -16.38 -16.08
#